data_ab7cddbac8403c7399dc82330f64b08c
#
_entry.id   ab7cddbac8403c7399dc82330f64b08c
#
_cell.length_a   1.000
_cell.length_b   1.000
_cell.length_c   1.000
_cell.angle_alpha   90.00
_cell.angle_beta   90.00
_cell.angle_gamma   90.00
#
_symmetry.space_group_name_H-M   'P 1'
#
loop_
_entity.id
_entity.type
_entity.pdbx_description
1 polymer ?
#
loop_
_entity_poly.entity_id
_entity_poly.type
_entity_poly.pdbx_seq_one_letter_code
_entity_poly.pdbx_strand_id
1 'polypeptide(L)'
;MGRKRTAGLYERSGVWHIDKQIRGVRICESTGESNLAKAEEYLAKKTEEVRQAVVYGVRPKRAFRRAATKYLNENQQKRRIADTALHLKQLDPYIGHLPIESVHIGTLQPFIEARRKQGIKTKSINLALGVVRHILNLAASEWLDGNNLTWLHSPPKIKLLPVTDARKPYPLSWEEQARLFKELPPHLARMALFKVNTGTREKEVCYLRWEWEVPVAELGTSVFIIPEDRVKNGEERLLVLNRVAMSVIEEVRGEHPEFVFTYRGHPVTAMNNSGWQSARKRVDLSPVRVHDLKHTFGRRLRAAGVSYEDRQDLLGHKSGRITTHYSSAELGSLIEAANRVCGENSRKSPAPVMLKRG
;
A
#
# COMPACT_ATOMS: atom_id res chain seq x y z
N MET A 1 -17.07 37.17 58.29
CA MET A 1 -16.08 36.08 58.08
C MET A 1 -15.81 35.92 56.58
N GLY A 2 -14.62 36.31 56.11
CA GLY A 2 -14.28 36.20 54.70
C GLY A 2 -14.26 34.72 54.30
N ARG A 3 -14.94 34.36 53.23
CA ARG A 3 -14.92 33.01 52.63
C ARG A 3 -13.47 32.62 52.32
N LYS A 4 -12.95 31.56 52.94
CA LYS A 4 -11.61 31.02 52.64
C LYS A 4 -11.49 30.76 51.14
N ARG A 5 -10.51 31.37 50.48
CA ARG A 5 -10.21 31.09 49.04
C ARG A 5 -9.83 29.62 48.90
N THR A 6 -10.49 28.93 47.98
CA THR A 6 -10.18 27.55 47.66
C THR A 6 -8.81 27.44 47.00
N ALA A 7 -7.88 26.74 47.61
CA ALA A 7 -6.50 26.64 47.14
C ALA A 7 -6.43 26.06 45.73
N GLY A 8 -5.82 26.80 44.81
CA GLY A 8 -5.68 26.39 43.41
C GLY A 8 -6.76 26.94 42.47
N LEU A 9 -7.69 27.77 42.96
CA LEU A 9 -8.63 28.54 42.14
C LEU A 9 -8.31 30.05 42.20
N TYR A 10 -8.32 30.71 41.07
CA TYR A 10 -8.24 32.15 40.94
C TYR A 10 -9.16 32.66 39.84
N GLU A 11 -9.65 33.89 40.01
CA GLU A 11 -10.53 34.54 39.05
C GLU A 11 -9.71 35.40 38.08
N ARG A 12 -10.03 35.33 36.80
CA ARG A 12 -9.47 36.18 35.76
C ARG A 12 -10.56 36.55 34.77
N SER A 13 -10.81 37.84 34.59
CA SER A 13 -11.81 38.38 33.66
C SER A 13 -13.23 37.78 33.85
N GLY A 14 -13.65 37.57 35.10
CA GLY A 14 -14.97 37.05 35.44
C GLY A 14 -15.13 35.53 35.30
N VAL A 15 -14.04 34.80 35.02
CA VAL A 15 -14.02 33.32 34.88
C VAL A 15 -13.02 32.74 35.85
N TRP A 16 -13.39 31.65 36.52
CA TRP A 16 -12.50 30.93 37.42
C TRP A 16 -11.54 30.03 36.65
N HIS A 17 -10.28 30.03 37.10
CA HIS A 17 -9.18 29.24 36.57
C HIS A 17 -8.56 28.39 37.67
N ILE A 18 -8.05 27.21 37.26
CA ILE A 18 -7.30 26.30 38.10
C ILE A 18 -5.80 26.53 37.85
N ASP A 19 -5.00 26.66 38.93
CA ASP A 19 -3.55 26.44 38.90
C ASP A 19 -3.20 25.66 40.18
N LYS A 20 -3.09 24.35 40.06
CA LYS A 20 -2.88 23.45 41.19
C LYS A 20 -2.02 22.25 40.76
N GLN A 21 -1.09 21.88 41.62
CA GLN A 21 -0.33 20.67 41.49
C GLN A 21 -0.96 19.56 42.32
N ILE A 22 -1.26 18.41 41.67
CA ILE A 22 -1.87 17.26 42.30
C ILE A 22 -1.01 16.05 41.99
N ARG A 23 -0.39 15.44 43.00
CA ARG A 23 0.47 14.27 42.86
C ARG A 23 1.50 14.37 41.73
N GLY A 24 2.16 15.52 41.61
CA GLY A 24 3.17 15.77 40.57
C GLY A 24 2.61 16.29 39.22
N VAL A 25 1.30 16.20 38.99
CA VAL A 25 0.65 16.73 37.78
C VAL A 25 0.16 18.14 38.05
N ARG A 26 0.61 19.12 37.26
CA ARG A 26 0.13 20.51 37.31
C ARG A 26 -1.11 20.64 36.43
N ILE A 27 -2.22 21.10 36.98
CA ILE A 27 -3.43 21.49 36.25
C ILE A 27 -3.43 23.02 36.17
N CYS A 28 -3.41 23.53 34.92
CA CYS A 28 -3.50 24.97 34.65
C CYS A 28 -4.48 25.13 33.48
N GLU A 29 -5.78 25.35 33.80
CA GLU A 29 -6.83 25.49 32.82
C GLU A 29 -7.98 26.38 33.31
N SER A 30 -8.78 26.91 32.38
CA SER A 30 -10.03 27.60 32.70
C SER A 30 -11.11 26.60 33.07
N THR A 31 -11.90 26.88 34.11
CA THR A 31 -13.08 26.09 34.43
C THR A 31 -14.24 26.38 33.47
N GLY A 32 -14.21 27.54 32.77
CA GLY A 32 -15.34 28.05 32.00
C GLY A 32 -16.49 28.59 32.84
N GLU A 33 -16.36 28.57 34.20
CA GLU A 33 -17.42 28.94 35.14
C GLU A 33 -17.16 30.30 35.75
N SER A 34 -18.20 31.15 35.81
CA SER A 34 -18.19 32.42 36.54
C SER A 34 -18.62 32.25 38.00
N ASN A 35 -19.28 31.18 38.35
CA ASN A 35 -19.75 30.87 39.70
C ASN A 35 -18.71 30.06 40.46
N LEU A 36 -18.29 30.55 41.65
CA LEU A 36 -17.30 29.92 42.48
C LEU A 36 -17.65 28.49 42.88
N ALA A 37 -18.90 28.23 43.27
CA ALA A 37 -19.34 26.90 43.70
C ALA A 37 -19.22 25.87 42.56
N LYS A 38 -19.58 26.23 41.33
CA LYS A 38 -19.39 25.37 40.13
C LYS A 38 -17.93 25.20 39.80
N ALA A 39 -17.12 26.19 39.96
CA ALA A 39 -15.66 26.10 39.78
C ALA A 39 -15.00 25.16 40.82
N GLU A 40 -15.49 25.16 42.06
CA GLU A 40 -15.07 24.22 43.09
C GLU A 40 -15.47 22.79 42.79
N GLU A 41 -16.68 22.54 42.28
CA GLU A 41 -17.12 21.23 41.80
C GLU A 41 -16.25 20.75 40.63
N TYR A 42 -15.95 21.67 39.70
CA TYR A 42 -15.05 21.33 38.57
C TYR A 42 -13.66 20.95 39.06
N LEU A 43 -13.08 21.71 40.00
CA LEU A 43 -11.77 21.42 40.62
C LEU A 43 -11.81 20.06 41.35
N ALA A 44 -12.86 19.78 42.12
CA ALA A 44 -13.00 18.51 42.83
C ALA A 44 -13.04 17.33 41.84
N LYS A 45 -13.82 17.45 40.75
CA LYS A 45 -13.87 16.47 39.68
C LYS A 45 -12.51 16.25 39.02
N LYS A 46 -11.81 17.32 38.69
CA LYS A 46 -10.45 17.24 38.10
C LYS A 46 -9.44 16.61 39.04
N THR A 47 -9.51 16.93 40.33
CA THR A 47 -8.67 16.33 41.34
C THR A 47 -8.86 14.82 41.41
N GLU A 48 -10.09 14.36 41.38
CA GLU A 48 -10.40 12.92 41.39
C GLU A 48 -9.99 12.24 40.07
N GLU A 49 -10.20 12.89 38.89
CA GLU A 49 -9.70 12.39 37.61
C GLU A 49 -8.19 12.16 37.63
N VAL A 50 -7.41 13.12 38.12
CA VAL A 50 -5.94 13.00 38.24
C VAL A 50 -5.57 11.90 39.25
N ARG A 51 -6.28 11.81 40.36
CA ARG A 51 -6.05 10.76 41.35
C ARG A 51 -6.31 9.38 40.76
N GLN A 52 -7.42 9.19 40.06
CA GLN A 52 -7.76 7.94 39.38
C GLN A 52 -6.70 7.58 38.33
N ALA A 53 -6.23 8.55 37.56
CA ALA A 53 -5.19 8.32 36.56
C ALA A 53 -3.85 7.94 37.20
N VAL A 54 -3.35 8.73 38.17
CA VAL A 54 -2.00 8.59 38.73
C VAL A 54 -1.89 7.40 39.69
N VAL A 55 -2.92 7.15 40.53
CA VAL A 55 -2.89 6.06 41.53
C VAL A 55 -3.37 4.73 40.98
N TYR A 56 -4.44 4.76 40.20
CA TYR A 56 -5.12 3.54 39.73
C TYR A 56 -4.93 3.28 38.24
N GLY A 57 -4.22 4.17 37.52
CA GLY A 57 -3.99 4.00 36.07
C GLY A 57 -5.26 4.05 35.23
N VAL A 58 -6.34 4.67 35.77
CA VAL A 58 -7.62 4.78 35.06
C VAL A 58 -7.48 5.77 33.90
N ARG A 59 -7.79 5.28 32.71
CA ARG A 59 -7.69 6.06 31.46
C ARG A 59 -9.04 6.65 31.09
N PRO A 60 -9.10 7.90 30.60
CA PRO A 60 -10.34 8.47 30.08
C PRO A 60 -10.87 7.67 28.89
N LYS A 61 -12.15 7.36 28.87
CA LYS A 61 -12.80 6.71 27.73
C LYS A 61 -12.75 7.61 26.50
N ARG A 62 -12.32 7.07 25.38
CA ARG A 62 -12.20 7.79 24.09
C ARG A 62 -12.88 7.01 22.99
N ALA A 63 -13.79 7.67 22.26
CA ALA A 63 -14.44 7.04 21.11
C ALA A 63 -13.40 6.73 20.01
N PHE A 64 -13.60 5.64 19.28
CA PHE A 64 -12.72 5.24 18.15
C PHE A 64 -12.62 6.34 17.10
N ARG A 65 -13.70 7.07 16.84
CA ARG A 65 -13.72 8.23 15.91
C ARG A 65 -12.66 9.26 16.28
N ARG A 66 -12.47 9.55 17.58
CA ARG A 66 -11.43 10.47 18.06
C ARG A 66 -10.02 9.95 17.76
N ALA A 67 -9.81 8.66 17.97
CA ALA A 67 -8.53 8.02 17.64
C ALA A 67 -8.28 8.01 16.12
N ALA A 68 -9.30 7.74 15.31
CA ALA A 68 -9.23 7.80 13.86
C ALA A 68 -8.89 9.20 13.34
N THR A 69 -9.53 10.24 13.89
CA THR A 69 -9.23 11.64 13.54
C THR A 69 -7.81 12.02 13.91
N LYS A 70 -7.34 11.66 15.12
CA LYS A 70 -5.95 11.89 15.54
C LYS A 70 -4.97 11.24 14.57
N TYR A 71 -5.20 9.97 14.22
CA TYR A 71 -4.38 9.25 13.26
C TYR A 71 -4.29 9.96 11.90
N LEU A 72 -5.42 10.40 11.36
CA LEU A 72 -5.45 11.10 10.07
C LEU A 72 -4.67 12.42 10.12
N ASN A 73 -4.84 13.19 11.19
CA ASN A 73 -4.16 14.48 11.37
C ASN A 73 -2.62 14.32 11.47
N GLU A 74 -2.16 13.28 12.16
CA GLU A 74 -0.72 13.00 12.33
C GLU A 74 -0.04 12.39 11.10
N ASN A 75 -0.83 11.91 10.12
CA ASN A 75 -0.30 11.13 8.99
C ASN A 75 -0.69 11.71 7.62
N GLN A 76 -0.98 13.01 7.53
CA GLN A 76 -1.42 13.66 6.27
C GLN A 76 -0.42 13.51 5.12
N GLN A 77 0.87 13.44 5.41
CA GLN A 77 1.95 13.28 4.43
C GLN A 77 2.06 11.86 3.84
N LYS A 78 1.36 10.88 4.41
CA LYS A 78 1.43 9.50 3.88
C LYS A 78 0.77 9.41 2.51
N ARG A 79 1.49 8.87 1.52
CA ARG A 79 1.05 8.72 0.12
C ARG A 79 -0.35 8.10 -0.04
N ARG A 80 -0.78 7.24 0.88
CA ARG A 80 -2.06 6.51 0.81
C ARG A 80 -3.02 6.90 1.93
N ILE A 81 -2.91 8.09 2.47
CA ILE A 81 -3.79 8.55 3.56
C ILE A 81 -5.27 8.60 3.13
N ALA A 82 -5.54 8.95 1.86
CA ALA A 82 -6.89 8.96 1.31
C ALA A 82 -7.56 7.57 1.33
N ASP A 83 -6.81 6.50 1.00
CA ASP A 83 -7.31 5.13 1.11
C ASP A 83 -7.65 4.77 2.57
N THR A 84 -6.79 5.20 3.50
CA THR A 84 -7.01 4.99 4.95
C THR A 84 -8.24 5.75 5.44
N ALA A 85 -8.40 7.01 5.03
CA ALA A 85 -9.58 7.82 5.36
C ALA A 85 -10.88 7.16 4.84
N LEU A 86 -10.84 6.59 3.62
CA LEU A 86 -11.97 5.85 3.07
C LEU A 86 -12.31 4.61 3.92
N HIS A 87 -11.30 3.84 4.35
CA HIS A 87 -11.53 2.70 5.24
C HIS A 87 -12.14 3.13 6.58
N LEU A 88 -11.62 4.21 7.17
CA LEU A 88 -12.15 4.76 8.43
C LEU A 88 -13.58 5.27 8.28
N LYS A 89 -13.92 5.96 7.18
CA LYS A 89 -15.28 6.36 6.87
C LYS A 89 -16.24 5.17 6.77
N GLN A 90 -15.79 4.05 6.20
CA GLN A 90 -16.59 2.82 6.09
C GLN A 90 -16.76 2.10 7.43
N LEU A 91 -15.81 2.22 8.35
CA LEU A 91 -15.83 1.63 9.69
C LEU A 91 -16.64 2.46 10.68
N ASP A 92 -16.73 3.79 10.48
CA ASP A 92 -17.30 4.73 11.43
C ASP A 92 -18.75 4.40 11.87
N PRO A 93 -19.68 3.97 10.99
CA PRO A 93 -21.05 3.59 11.43
C PRO A 93 -21.08 2.43 12.40
N TYR A 94 -20.08 1.55 12.39
CA TYR A 94 -20.05 0.33 13.19
C TYR A 94 -19.31 0.50 14.52
N ILE A 95 -18.17 1.19 14.50
CA ILE A 95 -17.29 1.29 15.67
C ILE A 95 -16.90 2.73 16.05
N GLY A 96 -17.24 3.73 15.24
CA GLY A 96 -16.81 5.12 15.47
C GLY A 96 -17.24 5.69 16.82
N HIS A 97 -18.40 5.31 17.31
CA HIS A 97 -18.97 5.75 18.60
C HIS A 97 -18.47 4.90 19.80
N LEU A 98 -17.91 3.72 19.55
CA LEU A 98 -17.47 2.83 20.61
C LEU A 98 -16.19 3.37 21.29
N PRO A 99 -16.05 3.17 22.62
CA PRO A 99 -14.80 3.37 23.31
C PRO A 99 -13.70 2.48 22.69
N ILE A 100 -12.47 2.99 22.56
CA ILE A 100 -11.37 2.26 21.92
C ILE A 100 -11.04 0.93 22.58
N GLU A 101 -11.22 0.82 23.91
CA GLU A 101 -11.09 -0.40 24.69
C GLU A 101 -12.15 -1.46 24.38
N SER A 102 -13.29 -1.05 23.81
CA SER A 102 -14.39 -1.94 23.43
C SER A 102 -14.31 -2.39 21.96
N VAL A 103 -13.31 -1.92 21.20
CA VAL A 103 -13.14 -2.31 19.79
C VAL A 103 -12.37 -3.62 19.70
N HIS A 104 -13.05 -4.67 19.30
CA HIS A 104 -12.49 -6.01 19.14
C HIS A 104 -13.12 -6.72 17.93
N ILE A 105 -12.69 -7.92 17.60
CA ILE A 105 -13.16 -8.63 16.41
C ILE A 105 -14.68 -8.86 16.42
N GLY A 106 -15.29 -9.06 17.57
CA GLY A 106 -16.75 -9.21 17.70
C GLY A 106 -17.52 -7.94 17.34
N THR A 107 -17.05 -6.75 17.78
CA THR A 107 -17.67 -5.47 17.43
C THR A 107 -17.43 -5.07 15.97
N LEU A 108 -16.42 -5.66 15.31
CA LEU A 108 -16.15 -5.52 13.89
C LEU A 108 -16.93 -6.50 13.00
N GLN A 109 -17.58 -7.51 13.58
CA GLN A 109 -18.28 -8.53 12.82
C GLN A 109 -19.39 -7.97 11.91
N PRO A 110 -20.26 -7.02 12.35
CA PRO A 110 -21.26 -6.43 11.48
C PRO A 110 -20.66 -5.72 10.25
N PHE A 111 -19.53 -5.04 10.41
CA PHE A 111 -18.79 -4.46 9.29
C PHE A 111 -18.30 -5.54 8.32
N ILE A 112 -17.69 -6.61 8.83
CA ILE A 112 -17.17 -7.71 8.01
C ILE A 112 -18.28 -8.35 7.19
N GLU A 113 -19.43 -8.63 7.80
CA GLU A 113 -20.60 -9.23 7.15
C GLU A 113 -21.18 -8.32 6.08
N ALA A 114 -21.37 -7.03 6.39
CA ALA A 114 -21.84 -6.06 5.42
C ALA A 114 -20.91 -5.97 4.20
N ARG A 115 -19.58 -5.96 4.40
CA ARG A 115 -18.61 -5.93 3.30
C ARG A 115 -18.63 -7.22 2.48
N ARG A 116 -18.78 -8.38 3.12
CA ARG A 116 -18.94 -9.68 2.42
C ARG A 116 -20.22 -9.71 1.58
N LYS A 117 -21.35 -9.24 2.13
CA LYS A 117 -22.61 -9.14 1.41
C LYS A 117 -22.51 -8.24 0.17
N GLN A 118 -21.66 -7.22 0.20
CA GLN A 118 -21.33 -6.36 -0.95
C GLN A 118 -20.36 -7.02 -1.95
N GLY A 119 -19.95 -8.27 -1.76
CA GLY A 119 -18.99 -8.96 -2.63
C GLY A 119 -17.54 -8.50 -2.50
N ILE A 120 -17.20 -7.75 -1.44
CA ILE A 120 -15.85 -7.25 -1.22
C ILE A 120 -14.92 -8.39 -0.80
N LYS A 121 -13.77 -8.48 -1.48
CA LYS A 121 -12.76 -9.51 -1.24
C LYS A 121 -12.14 -9.38 0.16
N THR A 122 -11.85 -10.54 0.78
CA THR A 122 -11.25 -10.64 2.12
C THR A 122 -9.99 -9.79 2.29
N LYS A 123 -9.15 -9.71 1.25
CA LYS A 123 -7.95 -8.85 1.30
C LYS A 123 -8.30 -7.38 1.52
N SER A 124 -9.36 -6.85 0.89
CA SER A 124 -9.80 -5.47 1.07
C SER A 124 -10.43 -5.24 2.44
N ILE A 125 -11.16 -6.22 2.98
CA ILE A 125 -11.67 -6.17 4.36
C ILE A 125 -10.49 -6.13 5.34
N ASN A 126 -9.49 -6.98 5.15
CA ASN A 126 -8.29 -7.03 5.98
C ASN A 126 -7.48 -5.73 5.96
N LEU A 127 -7.51 -4.94 4.88
CA LEU A 127 -6.88 -3.62 4.87
C LEU A 127 -7.56 -2.69 5.88
N ALA A 128 -8.89 -2.67 5.92
CA ALA A 128 -9.64 -1.88 6.90
C ALA A 128 -9.39 -2.38 8.35
N LEU A 129 -9.41 -3.70 8.58
CA LEU A 129 -9.07 -4.28 9.89
C LEU A 129 -7.62 -3.97 10.31
N GLY A 130 -6.70 -3.94 9.33
CA GLY A 130 -5.31 -3.54 9.55
C GLY A 130 -5.16 -2.10 10.03
N VAL A 131 -5.98 -1.18 9.50
CA VAL A 131 -6.03 0.22 9.96
C VAL A 131 -6.51 0.30 11.40
N VAL A 132 -7.60 -0.40 11.76
CA VAL A 132 -8.09 -0.46 13.15
C VAL A 132 -7.00 -0.98 14.08
N ARG A 133 -6.39 -2.12 13.75
CA ARG A 133 -5.30 -2.72 14.54
C ARG A 133 -4.14 -1.75 14.74
N HIS A 134 -3.75 -1.02 13.69
CA HIS A 134 -2.65 -0.05 13.76
C HIS A 134 -2.99 1.11 14.70
N ILE A 135 -4.19 1.69 14.58
CA ILE A 135 -4.65 2.78 15.47
C ILE A 135 -4.69 2.33 16.93
N LEU A 136 -5.21 1.13 17.21
CA LEU A 136 -5.25 0.61 18.58
C LEU A 136 -3.85 0.33 19.14
N ASN A 137 -2.90 -0.11 18.32
CA ASN A 137 -1.52 -0.26 18.72
C ASN A 137 -0.89 1.09 19.08
N LEU A 138 -1.06 2.13 18.24
CA LEU A 138 -0.60 3.50 18.55
C LEU A 138 -1.20 4.03 19.85
N ALA A 139 -2.50 3.79 20.05
CA ALA A 139 -3.18 4.19 21.28
C ALA A 139 -2.62 3.49 22.54
N ALA A 140 -2.04 2.30 22.40
CA ALA A 140 -1.45 1.55 23.51
C ALA A 140 0.05 1.81 23.71
N SER A 141 0.77 2.31 22.71
CA SER A 141 2.23 2.44 22.75
C SER A 141 2.75 3.87 22.63
N GLU A 142 2.06 4.75 21.89
CA GLU A 142 2.64 6.04 21.51
C GLU A 142 1.80 7.25 21.98
N TRP A 143 0.47 7.12 22.00
CA TRP A 143 -0.40 8.24 22.33
C TRP A 143 -0.57 8.39 23.84
N LEU A 144 0.04 9.43 24.39
CA LEU A 144 -0.07 9.77 25.80
C LEU A 144 -1.20 10.78 26.03
N ASP A 145 -1.79 10.75 27.21
CA ASP A 145 -2.70 11.76 27.73
C ASP A 145 -1.96 12.80 28.61
N GLY A 146 -2.69 13.76 29.16
CA GLY A 146 -2.13 14.79 30.04
C GLY A 146 -1.52 14.28 31.34
N ASN A 147 -1.74 12.99 31.68
CA ASN A 147 -1.16 12.33 32.85
C ASN A 147 -0.01 11.36 32.48
N ASN A 148 0.53 11.47 31.24
CA ASN A 148 1.54 10.56 30.70
C ASN A 148 1.12 9.08 30.64
N LEU A 149 -0.18 8.80 30.64
CA LEU A 149 -0.71 7.45 30.40
C LEU A 149 -1.02 7.25 28.94
N THR A 150 -0.69 6.07 28.40
CA THR A 150 -1.13 5.67 27.06
C THR A 150 -2.65 5.64 26.97
N TRP A 151 -3.22 5.90 25.81
CA TRP A 151 -4.68 5.92 25.63
C TRP A 151 -5.34 4.58 25.90
N LEU A 152 -4.61 3.47 25.66
CA LEU A 152 -5.00 2.10 26.04
C LEU A 152 -3.93 1.47 26.93
N HIS A 153 -4.32 0.60 27.80
CA HIS A 153 -3.37 -0.20 28.59
C HIS A 153 -2.66 -1.23 27.71
N SER A 154 -3.43 -1.92 26.89
CA SER A 154 -2.95 -2.91 25.91
C SER A 154 -3.87 -2.91 24.69
N PRO A 155 -3.33 -3.18 23.50
CA PRO A 155 -4.15 -3.16 22.29
C PRO A 155 -5.02 -4.42 22.23
N PRO A 156 -6.33 -4.29 21.94
CA PRO A 156 -7.18 -5.43 21.64
C PRO A 156 -6.64 -6.22 20.44
N LYS A 157 -6.66 -7.55 20.52
CA LYS A 157 -6.15 -8.41 19.45
C LYS A 157 -7.12 -8.45 18.27
N ILE A 158 -6.81 -7.73 17.21
CA ILE A 158 -7.55 -7.79 15.92
C ILE A 158 -6.91 -8.83 15.02
N LYS A 159 -7.54 -10.01 14.92
CA LYS A 159 -7.12 -11.07 13.99
C LYS A 159 -7.61 -10.77 12.59
N LEU A 160 -6.69 -10.82 11.60
CA LEU A 160 -7.06 -10.71 10.21
C LEU A 160 -7.73 -12.00 9.72
N LEU A 161 -8.65 -11.86 8.77
CA LEU A 161 -9.38 -12.97 8.18
C LEU A 161 -8.48 -13.81 7.27
N PRO A 162 -8.63 -15.14 7.24
CA PRO A 162 -7.91 -15.98 6.28
C PRO A 162 -8.33 -15.65 4.86
N VAL A 163 -7.36 -15.40 3.97
CA VAL A 163 -7.62 -15.00 2.58
C VAL A 163 -7.76 -16.27 1.73
N THR A 164 -8.99 -16.71 1.50
CA THR A 164 -9.32 -17.87 0.67
C THR A 164 -9.84 -17.51 -0.72
N ASP A 165 -10.25 -16.26 -0.89
CA ASP A 165 -10.88 -15.72 -2.12
C ASP A 165 -9.90 -14.93 -3.00
N ALA A 166 -8.59 -15.11 -2.79
CA ALA A 166 -7.57 -14.50 -3.62
C ALA A 166 -7.57 -15.10 -5.03
N ARG A 167 -7.59 -14.21 -6.04
CA ARG A 167 -7.42 -14.64 -7.42
C ARG A 167 -6.00 -15.17 -7.63
N LYS A 168 -5.88 -16.37 -8.20
CA LYS A 168 -4.60 -16.92 -8.65
C LYS A 168 -4.09 -16.14 -9.88
N PRO A 169 -2.77 -15.96 -10.05
CA PRO A 169 -2.19 -15.46 -11.29
C PRO A 169 -2.61 -16.33 -12.47
N TYR A 170 -2.76 -15.71 -13.64
CA TYR A 170 -3.09 -16.39 -14.89
C TYR A 170 -1.95 -16.18 -15.91
N PRO A 171 -0.84 -16.93 -15.83
CA PRO A 171 0.20 -16.87 -16.85
C PRO A 171 -0.32 -17.46 -18.16
N LEU A 172 -0.13 -16.71 -19.26
CA LEU A 172 -0.60 -17.11 -20.59
C LEU A 172 0.24 -18.25 -21.19
N SER A 173 -0.42 -19.16 -21.90
CA SER A 173 0.25 -20.03 -22.86
C SER A 173 0.74 -19.23 -24.07
N TRP A 174 1.52 -19.85 -24.95
CA TRP A 174 1.96 -19.20 -26.19
C TRP A 174 0.79 -18.96 -27.15
N GLU A 175 -0.12 -19.91 -27.26
CA GLU A 175 -1.32 -19.84 -28.10
C GLU A 175 -2.27 -18.75 -27.60
N GLU A 176 -2.49 -18.68 -26.29
CA GLU A 176 -3.32 -17.62 -25.69
C GLU A 176 -2.71 -16.24 -25.91
N GLN A 177 -1.38 -16.12 -25.76
CA GLN A 177 -0.68 -14.87 -26.06
C GLN A 177 -0.84 -14.48 -27.52
N ALA A 178 -0.62 -15.40 -28.45
CA ALA A 178 -0.74 -15.13 -29.89
C ALA A 178 -2.15 -14.66 -30.26
N ARG A 179 -3.19 -15.35 -29.76
CA ARG A 179 -4.60 -14.94 -29.98
C ARG A 179 -4.89 -13.57 -29.40
N LEU A 180 -4.49 -13.33 -28.14
CA LEU A 180 -4.74 -12.05 -27.49
C LEU A 180 -4.02 -10.88 -28.19
N PHE A 181 -2.73 -11.06 -28.53
CA PHE A 181 -1.92 -9.96 -29.09
C PHE A 181 -2.37 -9.59 -30.50
N LYS A 182 -2.89 -10.55 -31.30
CA LYS A 182 -3.49 -10.30 -32.60
C LYS A 182 -4.71 -9.37 -32.51
N GLU A 183 -5.48 -9.47 -31.43
CA GLU A 183 -6.70 -8.67 -31.22
C GLU A 183 -6.45 -7.31 -30.54
N LEU A 184 -5.25 -7.11 -29.99
CA LEU A 184 -4.91 -5.83 -29.36
C LEU A 184 -4.71 -4.73 -30.43
N PRO A 185 -5.11 -3.47 -30.13
CA PRO A 185 -4.65 -2.32 -30.91
C PRO A 185 -3.11 -2.29 -31.01
N PRO A 186 -2.52 -1.88 -32.14
CA PRO A 186 -1.07 -1.97 -32.38
C PRO A 186 -0.20 -1.43 -31.25
N HIS A 187 -0.51 -0.25 -30.71
CA HIS A 187 0.22 0.35 -29.59
C HIS A 187 0.16 -0.51 -28.32
N LEU A 188 -1.01 -1.12 -28.02
CA LEU A 188 -1.13 -2.03 -26.86
C LEU A 188 -0.46 -3.39 -27.11
N ALA A 189 -0.46 -3.88 -28.35
CA ALA A 189 0.24 -5.11 -28.70
C ALA A 189 1.75 -4.97 -28.50
N ARG A 190 2.36 -3.87 -28.94
CA ARG A 190 3.78 -3.53 -28.70
C ARG A 190 4.09 -3.45 -27.20
N MET A 191 3.29 -2.70 -26.45
CA MET A 191 3.44 -2.61 -24.97
C MET A 191 3.29 -3.95 -24.27
N ALA A 192 2.36 -4.80 -24.71
CA ALA A 192 2.13 -6.13 -24.16
C ALA A 192 3.30 -7.07 -24.48
N LEU A 193 3.83 -7.02 -25.71
CA LEU A 193 5.00 -7.79 -26.13
C LEU A 193 6.24 -7.38 -25.34
N PHE A 194 6.47 -6.08 -25.17
CA PHE A 194 7.54 -5.59 -24.31
C PHE A 194 7.38 -6.07 -22.86
N LYS A 195 6.20 -5.89 -22.28
CA LYS A 195 5.92 -6.26 -20.90
C LYS A 195 6.07 -7.76 -20.61
N VAL A 196 5.64 -8.63 -21.54
CA VAL A 196 5.75 -10.10 -21.38
C VAL A 196 7.18 -10.59 -21.54
N ASN A 197 8.09 -9.75 -22.05
CA ASN A 197 9.52 -10.04 -22.25
C ASN A 197 10.44 -9.30 -21.26
N THR A 198 9.91 -8.42 -20.41
CA THR A 198 10.69 -7.66 -19.42
C THR A 198 10.17 -7.80 -18.00
N GLY A 199 8.96 -8.32 -17.81
CA GLY A 199 8.34 -8.42 -16.50
C GLY A 199 8.08 -7.08 -15.81
N THR A 200 8.02 -5.98 -16.54
CA THR A 200 7.72 -4.64 -16.04
C THR A 200 6.32 -4.53 -15.43
N ARG A 201 6.14 -3.60 -14.48
CA ARG A 201 4.81 -3.22 -14.00
C ARG A 201 4.12 -2.33 -15.03
N GLU A 202 2.80 -2.25 -14.99
CA GLU A 202 2.02 -1.47 -15.96
C GLU A 202 2.48 -0.02 -16.06
N LYS A 203 2.65 0.66 -14.93
CA LYS A 203 3.12 2.05 -14.91
C LYS A 203 4.56 2.22 -15.38
N GLU A 204 5.42 1.23 -15.18
CA GLU A 204 6.80 1.24 -15.66
C GLU A 204 6.85 1.20 -17.19
N VAL A 205 5.95 0.46 -17.85
CA VAL A 205 5.81 0.48 -19.32
C VAL A 205 5.17 1.78 -19.80
N CYS A 206 4.04 2.17 -19.20
CA CYS A 206 3.26 3.31 -19.64
C CYS A 206 4.04 4.63 -19.60
N TYR A 207 4.96 4.77 -18.67
CA TYR A 207 5.74 5.99 -18.46
C TYR A 207 7.23 5.79 -18.69
N LEU A 208 7.63 4.76 -19.47
CA LEU A 208 9.03 4.52 -19.83
C LEU A 208 9.53 5.69 -20.68
N ARG A 209 10.72 6.23 -20.33
CA ARG A 209 11.31 7.41 -20.98
C ARG A 209 12.63 7.06 -21.63
N TRP A 210 12.95 7.73 -22.74
CA TRP A 210 14.23 7.59 -23.41
C TRP A 210 15.41 8.06 -22.56
N GLU A 211 15.22 9.08 -21.73
CA GLU A 211 16.26 9.58 -20.80
C GLU A 211 16.74 8.55 -19.78
N TRP A 212 16.01 7.46 -19.58
CA TRP A 212 16.40 6.36 -18.68
C TRP A 212 17.15 5.24 -19.39
N GLU A 213 17.32 5.35 -20.72
CA GLU A 213 18.08 4.39 -21.50
C GLU A 213 19.59 4.60 -21.29
N VAL A 214 20.30 3.56 -20.95
CA VAL A 214 21.75 3.56 -20.76
C VAL A 214 22.35 2.57 -21.74
N PRO A 215 23.15 3.05 -22.72
CA PRO A 215 23.84 2.18 -23.64
C PRO A 215 24.95 1.40 -22.92
N VAL A 216 25.08 0.11 -23.24
CA VAL A 216 26.13 -0.80 -22.75
C VAL A 216 26.98 -1.21 -23.93
N ALA A 217 27.94 -0.34 -24.30
CA ALA A 217 28.76 -0.49 -25.50
C ALA A 217 29.49 -1.85 -25.56
N GLU A 218 29.99 -2.33 -24.43
CA GLU A 218 30.71 -3.63 -24.34
C GLU A 218 29.84 -4.83 -24.72
N LEU A 219 28.51 -4.72 -24.56
CA LEU A 219 27.54 -5.77 -24.87
C LEU A 219 26.74 -5.49 -26.14
N GLY A 220 26.98 -4.36 -26.80
CA GLY A 220 26.25 -3.96 -28.02
C GLY A 220 24.73 -3.82 -27.80
N THR A 221 24.29 -3.39 -26.62
CA THR A 221 22.88 -3.30 -26.23
C THR A 221 22.63 -2.09 -25.33
N SER A 222 21.40 -1.91 -24.88
CA SER A 222 21.05 -0.94 -23.85
C SER A 222 20.19 -1.57 -22.75
N VAL A 223 20.13 -0.89 -21.62
CA VAL A 223 19.24 -1.18 -20.50
C VAL A 223 18.52 0.10 -20.10
N PHE A 224 17.47 0.00 -19.30
CA PHE A 224 16.84 1.18 -18.71
C PHE A 224 17.05 1.18 -17.21
N ILE A 225 17.37 2.34 -16.63
CA ILE A 225 17.42 2.58 -15.19
C ILE A 225 16.20 3.43 -14.82
N ILE A 226 15.17 2.80 -14.27
CA ILE A 226 13.95 3.49 -13.86
C ILE A 226 14.17 4.09 -12.47
N PRO A 227 14.00 5.42 -12.29
CA PRO A 227 14.24 6.10 -11.01
C PRO A 227 13.33 5.60 -9.88
N GLU A 228 13.81 5.72 -8.64
CA GLU A 228 13.15 5.24 -7.42
C GLU A 228 11.75 5.82 -7.22
N ASP A 229 11.53 7.10 -7.54
CA ASP A 229 10.23 7.78 -7.42
C ASP A 229 9.17 7.22 -8.40
N ARG A 230 9.59 6.54 -9.45
CA ARG A 230 8.75 5.90 -10.48
C ARG A 230 8.50 4.43 -10.21
N VAL A 231 9.26 3.82 -9.30
CA VAL A 231 9.13 2.41 -8.96
C VAL A 231 8.31 2.24 -7.67
N LYS A 232 7.46 1.22 -7.63
CA LYS A 232 6.59 0.95 -6.48
C LYS A 232 7.36 0.69 -5.18
N ASN A 233 8.56 0.14 -5.28
CA ASN A 233 9.37 -0.27 -4.12
C ASN A 233 10.21 0.88 -3.54
N GLY A 234 10.28 2.05 -4.21
CA GLY A 234 11.13 3.17 -3.81
C GLY A 234 12.63 2.89 -3.93
N GLU A 235 13.02 2.02 -4.85
CA GLU A 235 14.40 1.70 -5.20
C GLU A 235 14.52 1.76 -6.71
N GLU A 236 15.62 2.26 -7.25
CA GLU A 236 15.88 2.24 -8.69
C GLU A 236 15.72 0.83 -9.26
N ARG A 237 15.25 0.75 -10.49
CA ARG A 237 15.07 -0.53 -11.16
C ARG A 237 15.90 -0.61 -12.43
N LEU A 238 16.86 -1.53 -12.44
CA LEU A 238 17.48 -1.98 -13.68
C LEU A 238 16.44 -2.79 -14.49
N LEU A 239 16.22 -2.38 -15.73
CA LEU A 239 15.37 -3.05 -16.68
C LEU A 239 16.23 -3.62 -17.81
N VAL A 240 16.44 -4.92 -17.75
CA VAL A 240 17.18 -5.68 -18.76
C VAL A 240 16.25 -6.03 -19.92
N LEU A 241 16.73 -5.87 -21.14
CA LEU A 241 16.01 -6.17 -22.38
C LEU A 241 16.51 -7.50 -22.94
N ASN A 242 15.61 -8.44 -23.19
CA ASN A 242 15.88 -9.57 -24.04
C ASN A 242 15.76 -9.18 -25.52
N ARG A 243 16.14 -10.06 -26.44
CA ARG A 243 16.12 -9.80 -27.89
C ARG A 243 14.75 -9.29 -28.41
N VAL A 244 13.66 -9.85 -27.90
CA VAL A 244 12.30 -9.46 -28.31
C VAL A 244 11.94 -8.08 -27.75
N ALA A 245 12.28 -7.80 -26.49
CA ALA A 245 12.06 -6.48 -25.91
C ALA A 245 12.89 -5.41 -26.63
N MET A 246 14.14 -5.72 -26.98
CA MET A 246 15.00 -4.82 -27.75
C MET A 246 14.40 -4.53 -29.12
N SER A 247 13.93 -5.54 -29.86
CA SER A 247 13.28 -5.27 -31.17
C SER A 247 12.06 -4.38 -31.09
N VAL A 248 11.30 -4.45 -29.98
CA VAL A 248 10.17 -3.53 -29.73
C VAL A 248 10.66 -2.11 -29.47
N ILE A 249 11.77 -1.94 -28.74
CA ILE A 249 12.37 -0.61 -28.50
C ILE A 249 12.83 0.01 -29.82
N GLU A 250 13.52 -0.75 -30.66
CA GLU A 250 13.98 -0.25 -31.96
C GLU A 250 12.83 0.10 -32.90
N GLU A 251 11.72 -0.68 -32.88
CA GLU A 251 10.53 -0.40 -33.67
C GLU A 251 9.89 0.96 -33.34
N VAL A 252 9.90 1.38 -32.05
CA VAL A 252 9.26 2.63 -31.59
C VAL A 252 10.24 3.79 -31.46
N ARG A 253 11.52 3.57 -31.75
CA ARG A 253 12.55 4.60 -31.65
C ARG A 253 12.26 5.74 -32.61
N GLY A 254 12.24 6.97 -32.08
CA GLY A 254 11.95 8.18 -32.85
C GLY A 254 10.45 8.52 -32.99
N GLU A 255 9.53 7.67 -32.53
CA GLU A 255 8.08 8.01 -32.56
C GLU A 255 7.73 9.19 -31.62
N HIS A 256 8.48 9.38 -30.54
CA HIS A 256 8.26 10.48 -29.59
C HIS A 256 9.57 10.87 -28.89
N PRO A 257 9.81 12.18 -28.63
CA PRO A 257 11.09 12.64 -28.08
C PRO A 257 11.32 12.23 -26.60
N GLU A 258 10.29 12.02 -25.81
CA GLU A 258 10.37 11.80 -24.37
C GLU A 258 9.98 10.38 -23.95
N PHE A 259 8.84 9.88 -24.45
CA PHE A 259 8.26 8.61 -24.02
C PHE A 259 8.49 7.49 -25.04
N VAL A 260 8.82 6.30 -24.55
CA VAL A 260 9.03 5.12 -25.39
C VAL A 260 7.71 4.62 -25.99
N PHE A 261 6.63 4.59 -25.21
CA PHE A 261 5.33 4.11 -25.66
C PHE A 261 4.28 5.21 -25.64
N THR A 262 3.75 5.53 -26.82
CA THR A 262 2.75 6.58 -27.00
C THR A 262 1.56 6.09 -27.82
N TYR A 263 0.49 6.84 -27.74
CA TYR A 263 -0.67 6.72 -28.61
C TYR A 263 -1.15 8.12 -29.01
N ARG A 264 -1.19 8.40 -30.32
CA ARG A 264 -1.54 9.73 -30.87
C ARG A 264 -0.70 10.87 -30.27
N GLY A 265 0.60 10.65 -30.10
CA GLY A 265 1.52 11.66 -29.58
C GLY A 265 1.46 11.87 -28.05
N HIS A 266 0.74 11.04 -27.30
CA HIS A 266 0.64 11.14 -25.84
C HIS A 266 1.01 9.83 -25.16
N PRO A 267 1.59 9.85 -23.95
CA PRO A 267 1.88 8.64 -23.19
C PRO A 267 0.59 7.87 -22.86
N VAL A 268 0.65 6.55 -22.95
CA VAL A 268 -0.46 5.68 -22.59
C VAL A 268 -0.54 5.59 -21.07
N THR A 269 -1.55 6.17 -20.43
CA THR A 269 -1.67 6.24 -18.98
C THR A 269 -1.99 4.91 -18.30
N ALA A 270 -2.68 4.00 -19.03
CA ALA A 270 -3.00 2.65 -18.58
C ALA A 270 -3.19 1.70 -19.77
N MET A 271 -2.60 0.51 -19.68
CA MET A 271 -2.84 -0.57 -20.64
C MET A 271 -4.21 -1.24 -20.43
N ASN A 272 -4.70 -1.27 -19.17
CA ASN A 272 -6.02 -1.83 -18.83
C ASN A 272 -7.16 -0.86 -19.20
N ASN A 273 -7.26 -0.52 -20.47
CA ASN A 273 -8.28 0.35 -21.07
C ASN A 273 -9.33 -0.44 -21.85
N SER A 274 -10.23 0.25 -22.55
CA SER A 274 -11.29 -0.37 -23.37
C SER A 274 -10.73 -1.29 -24.47
N GLY A 275 -9.61 -0.92 -25.09
CA GLY A 275 -8.94 -1.74 -26.11
C GLY A 275 -8.47 -3.08 -25.55
N TRP A 276 -7.80 -3.08 -24.40
CA TRP A 276 -7.42 -4.30 -23.70
C TRP A 276 -8.62 -5.16 -23.30
N GLN A 277 -9.64 -4.52 -22.71
CA GLN A 277 -10.84 -5.22 -22.25
C GLN A 277 -11.63 -5.86 -23.38
N SER A 278 -11.75 -5.17 -24.51
CA SER A 278 -12.44 -5.69 -25.70
C SER A 278 -11.65 -6.82 -26.35
N ALA A 279 -10.32 -6.69 -26.51
CA ALA A 279 -9.49 -7.72 -27.11
C ALA A 279 -9.56 -9.04 -26.32
N ARG A 280 -9.37 -9.02 -25.00
CA ARG A 280 -9.44 -10.25 -24.19
C ARG A 280 -10.82 -10.91 -24.18
N LYS A 281 -11.92 -10.12 -24.35
CA LYS A 281 -13.28 -10.68 -24.49
C LYS A 281 -13.44 -11.42 -25.81
N ARG A 282 -12.94 -10.86 -26.94
CA ARG A 282 -13.06 -11.48 -28.26
C ARG A 282 -12.37 -12.85 -28.36
N VAL A 283 -11.36 -13.09 -27.53
CA VAL A 283 -10.61 -14.38 -27.54
C VAL A 283 -10.89 -15.25 -26.32
N ASP A 284 -11.97 -14.98 -25.57
CA ASP A 284 -12.38 -15.73 -24.36
C ASP A 284 -11.32 -15.75 -23.25
N LEU A 285 -10.52 -14.68 -23.16
CA LEU A 285 -9.50 -14.49 -22.12
C LEU A 285 -9.90 -13.40 -21.12
N SER A 286 -11.19 -13.22 -20.87
CA SER A 286 -11.74 -12.24 -19.91
C SER A 286 -11.08 -12.27 -18.51
N PRO A 287 -10.62 -13.41 -17.97
CA PRO A 287 -9.89 -13.45 -16.70
C PRO A 287 -8.49 -12.83 -16.76
N VAL A 288 -7.86 -12.69 -17.93
CA VAL A 288 -6.48 -12.22 -18.08
C VAL A 288 -6.38 -10.72 -17.75
N ARG A 289 -5.43 -10.34 -16.92
CA ARG A 289 -5.12 -8.96 -16.56
C ARG A 289 -3.77 -8.55 -17.13
N VAL A 290 -3.56 -7.26 -17.34
CA VAL A 290 -2.26 -6.70 -17.77
C VAL A 290 -1.11 -7.17 -16.85
N HIS A 291 -1.36 -7.32 -15.56
CA HIS A 291 -0.34 -7.82 -14.61
C HIS A 291 0.03 -9.29 -14.81
N ASP A 292 -0.84 -10.10 -15.44
CA ASP A 292 -0.54 -11.50 -15.71
C ASP A 292 0.58 -11.67 -16.77
N LEU A 293 0.84 -10.65 -17.61
CA LEU A 293 2.00 -10.64 -18.51
C LEU A 293 3.33 -10.71 -17.73
N LYS A 294 3.43 -10.00 -16.60
CA LYS A 294 4.58 -10.11 -15.69
C LYS A 294 4.69 -11.52 -15.08
N HIS A 295 3.57 -12.09 -14.67
CA HIS A 295 3.55 -13.48 -14.18
C HIS A 295 3.93 -14.48 -15.27
N THR A 296 3.55 -14.23 -16.53
CA THR A 296 3.93 -15.03 -17.68
C THR A 296 5.45 -15.03 -17.87
N PHE A 297 6.08 -13.83 -17.86
CA PHE A 297 7.54 -13.73 -17.95
C PHE A 297 8.23 -14.50 -16.82
N GLY A 298 7.84 -14.27 -15.56
CA GLY A 298 8.44 -14.97 -14.42
C GLY A 298 8.29 -16.50 -14.49
N ARG A 299 7.16 -16.99 -15.02
CA ARG A 299 6.95 -18.43 -15.27
C ARG A 299 7.87 -18.96 -16.36
N ARG A 300 8.03 -18.22 -17.46
CA ARG A 300 8.91 -18.59 -18.57
C ARG A 300 10.38 -18.63 -18.14
N LEU A 301 10.84 -17.63 -17.38
CA LEU A 301 12.17 -17.63 -16.78
C LEU A 301 12.40 -18.88 -15.91
N ARG A 302 11.42 -19.26 -15.08
CA ARG A 302 11.51 -20.48 -14.27
C ARG A 302 11.56 -21.73 -15.11
N ALA A 303 10.75 -21.83 -16.14
CA ALA A 303 10.71 -22.96 -17.06
C ALA A 303 12.02 -23.08 -17.87
N ALA A 304 12.67 -21.96 -18.17
CA ALA A 304 13.97 -21.89 -18.86
C ALA A 304 15.18 -22.13 -17.92
N GLY A 305 14.96 -22.52 -16.65
CA GLY A 305 16.02 -22.83 -15.70
C GLY A 305 16.81 -21.62 -15.20
N VAL A 306 16.25 -20.40 -15.30
CA VAL A 306 16.89 -19.19 -14.75
C VAL A 306 16.92 -19.27 -13.23
N SER A 307 18.04 -18.90 -12.61
CA SER A 307 18.24 -18.93 -11.16
C SER A 307 17.16 -18.14 -10.41
N TYR A 308 16.98 -18.40 -9.13
CA TYR A 308 16.02 -17.64 -8.32
C TYR A 308 16.43 -16.17 -8.20
N GLU A 309 17.71 -15.92 -8.00
CA GLU A 309 18.34 -14.62 -7.84
C GLU A 309 18.16 -13.78 -9.12
N ASP A 310 18.56 -14.31 -10.27
CA ASP A 310 18.39 -13.61 -11.56
C ASP A 310 16.92 -13.31 -11.86
N ARG A 311 16.00 -14.22 -11.48
CA ARG A 311 14.55 -13.95 -11.63
C ARG A 311 14.07 -12.83 -10.73
N GLN A 312 14.61 -12.68 -9.51
CA GLN A 312 14.26 -11.55 -8.65
C GLN A 312 14.70 -10.22 -9.28
N ASP A 313 15.95 -10.18 -9.80
CA ASP A 313 16.50 -8.99 -10.43
C ASP A 313 15.73 -8.65 -11.72
N LEU A 314 15.55 -9.60 -12.64
CA LEU A 314 14.79 -9.41 -13.89
C LEU A 314 13.33 -8.98 -13.64
N LEU A 315 12.70 -9.48 -12.58
CA LEU A 315 11.33 -9.10 -12.21
C LEU A 315 11.27 -7.79 -11.39
N GLY A 316 12.40 -7.21 -11.00
CA GLY A 316 12.44 -6.01 -10.13
C GLY A 316 11.72 -6.25 -8.81
N HIS A 317 11.98 -7.41 -8.18
CA HIS A 317 11.61 -7.66 -6.80
C HIS A 317 12.70 -7.12 -5.88
N LYS A 318 12.35 -6.81 -4.64
CA LYS A 318 13.34 -6.36 -3.65
C LYS A 318 14.36 -7.47 -3.42
N SER A 319 15.61 -7.27 -3.88
CA SER A 319 16.67 -8.26 -3.74
C SER A 319 17.73 -7.89 -2.68
N GLY A 320 17.66 -6.67 -2.13
CA GLY A 320 18.68 -6.14 -1.22
C GLY A 320 20.03 -5.86 -1.91
N ARG A 321 20.12 -6.04 -3.22
CA ARG A 321 21.28 -5.68 -4.03
C ARG A 321 21.13 -4.26 -4.54
N ILE A 322 22.21 -3.48 -4.52
CA ILE A 322 22.24 -2.10 -5.04
C ILE A 322 22.21 -2.18 -6.56
N THR A 323 21.15 -1.68 -7.17
CA THR A 323 20.86 -1.82 -8.61
C THR A 323 21.88 -1.14 -9.54
N THR A 324 22.71 -0.23 -9.00
CA THR A 324 23.65 0.61 -9.78
C THR A 324 25.07 0.06 -9.89
N HIS A 325 25.37 -1.10 -9.30
CA HIS A 325 26.72 -1.68 -9.27
C HIS A 325 26.79 -3.07 -9.92
N TYR A 326 26.31 -3.17 -11.17
CA TYR A 326 26.56 -4.37 -11.96
C TYR A 326 27.84 -4.21 -12.77
N SER A 327 28.72 -5.20 -12.72
CA SER A 327 29.80 -5.32 -13.71
C SER A 327 29.21 -5.68 -15.08
N SER A 328 29.94 -5.39 -16.17
CA SER A 328 29.54 -5.79 -17.53
C SER A 328 29.29 -7.31 -17.62
N ALA A 329 30.05 -8.11 -16.88
CA ALA A 329 29.91 -9.58 -16.85
C ALA A 329 28.60 -10.01 -16.17
N GLU A 330 28.22 -9.40 -15.04
CA GLU A 330 26.95 -9.67 -14.35
C GLU A 330 25.76 -9.24 -15.21
N LEU A 331 25.87 -8.08 -15.87
CA LEU A 331 24.83 -7.58 -16.77
C LEU A 331 24.70 -8.49 -18.00
N GLY A 332 25.82 -8.96 -18.57
CA GLY A 332 25.82 -9.95 -19.65
C GLY A 332 25.11 -11.23 -19.25
N SER A 333 25.38 -11.75 -18.05
CA SER A 333 24.71 -12.94 -17.50
C SER A 333 23.20 -12.75 -17.33
N LEU A 334 22.75 -11.57 -16.87
CA LEU A 334 21.32 -11.26 -16.76
C LEU A 334 20.64 -11.14 -18.13
N ILE A 335 21.32 -10.56 -19.13
CA ILE A 335 20.82 -10.49 -20.52
C ILE A 335 20.69 -11.89 -21.11
N GLU A 336 21.68 -12.77 -20.92
CA GLU A 336 21.62 -14.15 -21.35
C GLU A 336 20.47 -14.90 -20.67
N ALA A 337 20.33 -14.75 -19.35
CA ALA A 337 19.23 -15.32 -18.58
C ALA A 337 17.85 -14.85 -19.11
N ALA A 338 17.71 -13.55 -19.40
CA ALA A 338 16.50 -12.99 -20.00
C ALA A 338 16.25 -13.53 -21.42
N ASN A 339 17.30 -13.80 -22.20
CA ASN A 339 17.20 -14.35 -23.55
C ASN A 339 16.77 -15.82 -23.59
N ARG A 340 16.96 -16.59 -22.52
CA ARG A 340 16.53 -18.00 -22.46
C ARG A 340 15.03 -18.19 -22.72
N VAL A 341 14.20 -17.18 -22.45
CA VAL A 341 12.76 -17.23 -22.74
C VAL A 341 12.43 -16.99 -24.22
N CYS A 342 13.40 -16.56 -25.04
CA CYS A 342 13.23 -16.29 -26.47
C CYS A 342 13.59 -17.48 -27.36
N GLY A 343 14.12 -18.57 -26.83
CA GLY A 343 14.56 -19.77 -27.58
C GLY A 343 13.39 -20.68 -27.95
N GLU A 344 13.59 -21.54 -28.96
CA GLU A 344 12.57 -22.53 -29.38
C GLU A 344 12.20 -23.52 -28.26
N ASN A 345 13.15 -23.90 -27.41
CA ASN A 345 12.91 -24.75 -26.25
C ASN A 345 12.02 -24.08 -25.17
N SER A 346 11.88 -22.76 -25.17
CA SER A 346 11.00 -22.03 -24.25
C SER A 346 9.53 -22.11 -24.65
N ARG A 347 9.24 -22.55 -25.86
CA ARG A 347 7.87 -22.71 -26.40
C ARG A 347 7.12 -23.89 -25.80
N LYS A 348 7.79 -24.80 -25.05
CA LYS A 348 7.09 -25.82 -24.26
C LYS A 348 6.23 -25.10 -23.21
N SER A 349 4.92 -25.29 -23.34
CA SER A 349 3.93 -24.59 -22.52
C SER A 349 4.25 -24.68 -21.04
N PRO A 350 4.38 -23.56 -20.29
CA PRO A 350 4.51 -23.56 -18.85
C PRO A 350 3.14 -23.73 -18.16
N ALA A 351 2.13 -24.29 -18.86
CA ALA A 351 0.82 -24.51 -18.28
C ALA A 351 0.96 -25.28 -16.97
N PRO A 352 0.37 -24.80 -15.86
CA PRO A 352 0.42 -25.54 -14.61
C PRO A 352 -0.36 -26.85 -14.79
N VAL A 353 0.35 -27.98 -14.78
CA VAL A 353 -0.28 -29.28 -14.59
C VAL A 353 -0.87 -29.28 -13.19
N MET A 354 -2.20 -29.32 -13.07
CA MET A 354 -2.84 -29.53 -11.78
C MET A 354 -2.60 -30.98 -11.36
N LEU A 355 -1.61 -31.17 -10.49
CA LEU A 355 -1.47 -32.43 -9.77
C LEU A 355 -2.67 -32.53 -8.84
N LYS A 356 -3.68 -33.33 -9.20
CA LYS A 356 -4.69 -33.77 -8.26
C LYS A 356 -4.03 -34.82 -7.36
N ARG A 357 -4.04 -34.59 -6.05
CA ARG A 357 -3.87 -35.69 -5.10
C ARG A 357 -5.10 -36.58 -5.26
N GLY A 358 -4.90 -37.84 -5.59
CA GLY A 358 -5.90 -38.88 -5.54
C GLY A 358 -6.41 -39.09 -4.13
#